data_5eabc6909325b2e0cea21296ebbe80db
#
_entry.id   5eabc6909325b2e0cea21296ebbe80db
#
_cell.length_a   1.000
_cell.length_b   1.000
_cell.length_c   1.000
_cell.angle_alpha   90.00
_cell.angle_beta   90.00
_cell.angle_gamma   90.00
#
_symmetry.space_group_name_H-M   'P 1'
#
loop_
_entity.id
_entity.type
_entity.pdbx_description
1 polymer ?
#
loop_
_entity_poly.entity_id
_entity_poly.type
_entity_poly.pdbx_seq_one_letter_code
_entity_poly.pdbx_strand_id
1 'polypeptide(L)'
;FDKVHRLIYPVIIKPARTGSSVGISIAHNDEEYLACFDEARQYDEKIITEKVVKPMREINCSVVGDSYSCVASVLEEVSSVSQDEMLSFSDKYLGGSKSTKSDGSKGMASTARIVPAPLTDEQTRLIQQLAKETFRVLGTSGVCRIDFLMDADTKKVYVNEINTIPGSLAFYLWQAAGVSFSELMDKLVELALDRERRRSKMTFSYETNILSN
;
A
#
# COMPACT_ATOMS: atom_id res chain seq x y z
N PHE A 1 4.67 10.66 25.62
CA PHE A 1 3.62 11.71 25.50
C PHE A 1 4.17 13.03 24.96
N ASP A 2 5.36 13.47 25.37
CA ASP A 2 5.93 14.78 24.97
C ASP A 2 6.18 14.97 23.46
N LYS A 3 6.13 13.91 22.66
CA LYS A 3 6.27 13.99 21.20
C LYS A 3 4.96 14.19 20.45
N VAL A 4 3.81 13.91 21.06
CA VAL A 4 2.48 14.03 20.45
C VAL A 4 2.10 15.50 20.25
N HIS A 5 2.55 16.41 21.11
CA HIS A 5 2.30 17.85 21.01
C HIS A 5 2.88 18.54 19.76
N ARG A 6 3.60 17.78 18.88
CA ARG A 6 4.10 18.27 17.59
C ARG A 6 3.24 17.88 16.39
N LEU A 7 2.18 17.11 16.61
CA LEU A 7 1.28 16.72 15.55
C LEU A 7 0.22 17.78 15.31
N ILE A 8 0.04 18.14 14.07
CA ILE A 8 -1.00 19.09 13.64
C ILE A 8 -2.22 18.27 13.26
N TYR A 9 -3.30 18.43 14.02
CA TYR A 9 -4.57 17.77 13.76
C TYR A 9 -5.24 18.27 12.46
N PRO A 10 -6.06 17.43 11.79
CA PRO A 10 -6.37 16.03 12.13
C PRO A 10 -5.21 15.07 11.79
N VAL A 11 -5.11 14.00 12.59
CA VAL A 11 -4.16 12.90 12.37
C VAL A 11 -4.88 11.59 12.14
N ILE A 12 -4.28 10.72 11.34
CA ILE A 12 -4.71 9.33 11.16
C ILE A 12 -3.84 8.41 12.02
N ILE A 13 -4.48 7.49 12.72
CA ILE A 13 -3.85 6.49 13.57
C ILE A 13 -4.10 5.13 12.95
N LYS A 14 -3.06 4.31 12.79
CA LYS A 14 -3.16 3.00 12.13
C LYS A 14 -2.19 1.99 12.73
N PRO A 15 -2.61 0.72 12.92
CA PRO A 15 -1.71 -0.38 13.23
C PRO A 15 -0.74 -0.58 12.05
N ALA A 16 0.54 -0.81 12.33
CA ALA A 16 1.57 -0.81 11.28
C ALA A 16 1.56 -2.06 10.38
N ARG A 17 1.01 -3.19 10.87
CA ARG A 17 1.07 -4.51 10.23
C ARG A 17 -0.29 -5.12 9.93
N THR A 18 -1.37 -4.32 10.01
CA THR A 18 -2.72 -4.75 9.64
C THR A 18 -3.04 -4.31 8.21
N GLY A 19 -4.02 -4.98 7.60
CA GLY A 19 -4.57 -4.63 6.29
C GLY A 19 -6.07 -4.31 6.36
N SER A 20 -6.66 -4.00 5.21
CA SER A 20 -8.11 -3.78 5.05
C SER A 20 -8.69 -2.73 5.99
N SER A 21 -7.92 -1.70 6.30
CA SER A 21 -8.30 -0.57 7.17
C SER A 21 -8.72 -0.96 8.59
N VAL A 22 -8.34 -2.14 9.07
CA VAL A 22 -8.67 -2.59 10.44
C VAL A 22 -7.91 -1.77 11.47
N GLY A 23 -8.62 -1.17 12.42
CA GLY A 23 -8.05 -0.36 13.49
C GLY A 23 -7.54 1.01 13.05
N ILE A 24 -7.94 1.49 11.86
CA ILE A 24 -7.61 2.83 11.36
C ILE A 24 -8.69 3.81 11.80
N SER A 25 -8.26 4.92 12.39
CA SER A 25 -9.15 6.01 12.83
C SER A 25 -8.51 7.39 12.65
N ILE A 26 -9.34 8.43 12.65
CA ILE A 26 -8.89 9.82 12.56
C ILE A 26 -9.23 10.53 13.87
N ALA A 27 -8.26 11.26 14.41
CA ALA A 27 -8.43 12.09 15.59
C ALA A 27 -8.27 13.58 15.24
N HIS A 28 -9.10 14.42 15.85
CA HIS A 28 -9.12 15.86 15.66
C HIS A 28 -8.58 16.65 16.87
N ASN A 29 -8.35 15.95 17.97
CA ASN A 29 -7.83 16.50 19.22
C ASN A 29 -7.16 15.39 20.05
N ASP A 30 -6.55 15.78 21.18
CA ASP A 30 -5.81 14.86 22.06
C ASP A 30 -6.70 13.80 22.71
N GLU A 31 -7.95 14.10 23.03
CA GLU A 31 -8.89 13.16 23.65
C GLU A 31 -9.26 12.06 22.65
N GLU A 32 -9.65 12.43 21.44
CA GLU A 32 -9.91 11.48 20.35
C GLU A 32 -8.66 10.67 20.01
N TYR A 33 -7.47 11.31 20.03
CA TYR A 33 -6.22 10.62 19.77
C TYR A 33 -5.98 9.47 20.73
N LEU A 34 -6.18 9.68 22.03
CA LEU A 34 -5.97 8.66 23.05
C LEU A 34 -6.93 7.47 22.86
N ALA A 35 -8.21 7.75 22.57
CA ALA A 35 -9.20 6.72 22.32
C ALA A 35 -8.85 5.90 21.06
N CYS A 36 -8.51 6.56 19.94
CA CYS A 36 -8.10 5.93 18.70
C CYS A 36 -6.81 5.11 18.83
N PHE A 37 -5.86 5.61 19.62
CA PHE A 37 -4.60 4.92 19.89
C PHE A 37 -4.82 3.64 20.71
N ASP A 38 -5.68 3.68 21.73
CA ASP A 38 -6.02 2.53 22.54
C ASP A 38 -6.78 1.46 21.73
N GLU A 39 -7.62 1.89 20.78
CA GLU A 39 -8.27 0.99 19.83
C GLU A 39 -7.24 0.33 18.89
N ALA A 40 -6.37 1.12 18.27
CA ALA A 40 -5.35 0.61 17.33
C ALA A 40 -4.39 -0.39 17.99
N ARG A 41 -4.06 -0.20 19.27
CA ARG A 41 -3.21 -1.11 20.06
C ARG A 41 -3.81 -2.51 20.27
N GLN A 42 -5.09 -2.70 20.06
CA GLN A 42 -5.71 -4.03 20.11
C GLN A 42 -5.29 -4.90 18.93
N TYR A 43 -4.82 -4.29 17.83
CA TYR A 43 -4.48 -4.95 16.57
C TYR A 43 -2.98 -5.06 16.33
N ASP A 44 -2.15 -4.16 16.88
CA ASP A 44 -0.69 -4.16 16.71
C ASP A 44 0.00 -3.42 17.87
N GLU A 45 1.18 -3.87 18.23
CA GLU A 45 2.06 -3.14 19.18
C GLU A 45 2.70 -1.89 18.57
N LYS A 46 2.87 -1.87 17.25
CA LYS A 46 3.43 -0.73 16.51
C LYS A 46 2.32 0.08 15.88
N ILE A 47 2.16 1.30 16.35
CA ILE A 47 1.16 2.24 15.84
C ILE A 47 1.84 3.35 15.08
N ILE A 48 1.29 3.68 13.91
CA ILE A 48 1.72 4.80 13.08
C ILE A 48 0.70 5.92 13.25
N THR A 49 1.19 7.13 13.49
CA THR A 49 0.40 8.34 13.51
C THR A 49 0.93 9.30 12.46
N GLU A 50 0.07 9.73 11.55
CA GLU A 50 0.44 10.58 10.43
C GLU A 50 -0.54 11.74 10.30
N LYS A 51 -0.09 12.85 9.69
CA LYS A 51 -0.97 13.93 9.30
C LYS A 51 -1.95 13.46 8.22
N VAL A 52 -3.22 13.81 8.37
CA VAL A 52 -4.21 13.56 7.31
C VAL A 52 -3.92 14.44 6.10
N VAL A 53 -3.86 13.83 4.93
CA VAL A 53 -3.76 14.56 3.64
C VAL A 53 -5.18 14.89 3.17
N LYS A 54 -5.53 16.18 3.13
CA LYS A 54 -6.85 16.66 2.68
C LYS A 54 -6.72 18.00 1.94
N PRO A 55 -7.40 18.19 0.78
CA PRO A 55 -8.10 17.16 0.02
C PRO A 55 -7.10 16.19 -0.64
N MET A 56 -7.43 14.90 -0.73
CA MET A 56 -6.50 13.90 -1.27
C MET A 56 -7.03 13.24 -2.54
N ARG A 57 -6.09 12.77 -3.36
CA ARG A 57 -6.30 11.83 -4.45
C ARG A 57 -5.46 10.58 -4.15
N GLU A 58 -6.07 9.41 -4.27
CA GLU A 58 -5.36 8.14 -4.13
C GLU A 58 -4.90 7.67 -5.51
N ILE A 59 -3.59 7.49 -5.66
CA ILE A 59 -2.96 7.08 -6.93
C ILE A 59 -2.17 5.81 -6.68
N ASN A 60 -2.44 4.76 -7.48
CA ASN A 60 -1.79 3.48 -7.33
C ASN A 60 -0.91 3.18 -8.54
N CYS A 61 0.24 2.54 -8.28
CA CYS A 61 1.21 2.15 -9.30
C CYS A 61 1.70 0.73 -9.02
N SER A 62 1.62 -0.16 -10.02
CA SER A 62 2.26 -1.47 -9.92
C SER A 62 3.70 -1.41 -10.42
N VAL A 63 4.58 -2.18 -9.77
CA VAL A 63 5.98 -2.33 -10.18
C VAL A 63 6.31 -3.81 -10.30
N VAL A 64 7.01 -4.17 -11.37
CA VAL A 64 7.51 -5.53 -11.64
C VAL A 64 9.01 -5.49 -11.86
N GLY A 65 9.73 -6.40 -11.23
CA GLY A 65 11.18 -6.53 -11.38
C GLY A 65 11.88 -7.06 -10.14
N ASP A 66 13.10 -6.60 -9.97
CA ASP A 66 13.93 -6.85 -8.79
C ASP A 66 14.75 -5.59 -8.43
N SER A 67 15.67 -5.70 -7.46
CA SER A 67 16.53 -4.58 -7.05
C SER A 67 17.45 -4.06 -8.16
N TYR A 68 17.76 -4.87 -9.18
CA TYR A 68 18.63 -4.51 -10.29
C TYR A 68 17.87 -3.81 -11.41
N SER A 69 16.67 -4.32 -11.73
CA SER A 69 15.85 -3.78 -12.82
C SER A 69 14.37 -3.91 -12.48
N CYS A 70 13.65 -2.79 -12.58
CA CYS A 70 12.20 -2.79 -12.38
C CYS A 70 11.53 -1.76 -13.31
N VAL A 71 10.30 -2.08 -13.66
CA VAL A 71 9.43 -1.24 -14.49
C VAL A 71 8.15 -0.93 -13.73
N ALA A 72 7.61 0.27 -13.97
CA ALA A 72 6.34 0.71 -13.41
C ALA A 72 5.24 0.62 -14.47
N SER A 73 4.04 0.26 -14.04
CA SER A 73 2.83 0.23 -14.88
C SER A 73 2.32 1.64 -15.20
N VAL A 74 1.19 1.70 -15.91
CA VAL A 74 0.33 2.90 -15.89
C VAL A 74 -0.20 3.12 -14.47
N LEU A 75 -0.65 4.34 -14.19
CA LEU A 75 -1.21 4.71 -12.89
C LEU A 75 -2.73 4.57 -12.90
N GLU A 76 -3.32 4.22 -11.78
CA GLU A 76 -4.75 4.37 -11.55
C GLU A 76 -5.02 5.46 -10.52
N GLU A 77 -6.13 6.14 -10.67
CA GLU A 77 -6.74 6.94 -9.61
C GLU A 77 -7.94 6.20 -9.06
N VAL A 78 -7.97 6.04 -7.74
CA VAL A 78 -9.11 5.48 -7.02
C VAL A 78 -10.00 6.63 -6.58
N SER A 79 -11.19 6.71 -7.15
CA SER A 79 -12.20 7.66 -6.67
C SER A 79 -12.73 7.15 -5.34
N SER A 80 -12.30 7.73 -4.23
CA SER A 80 -12.95 7.51 -2.96
C SER A 80 -14.37 8.06 -3.05
N VAL A 81 -15.35 7.18 -2.96
CA VAL A 81 -16.69 7.57 -2.58
C VAL A 81 -16.53 8.22 -1.21
N SER A 82 -16.92 9.47 -1.08
CA SER A 82 -16.74 10.42 0.02
C SER A 82 -15.98 9.93 1.27
N GLN A 83 -15.03 10.74 1.75
CA GLN A 83 -14.23 10.45 2.97
C GLN A 83 -15.07 10.13 4.23
N ASP A 84 -16.33 10.53 4.25
CA ASP A 84 -17.30 10.17 5.30
C ASP A 84 -17.72 8.69 5.22
N GLU A 85 -17.60 8.05 4.06
CA GLU A 85 -17.87 6.62 3.91
C GLU A 85 -16.67 5.72 4.27
N MET A 86 -15.43 6.22 4.30
CA MET A 86 -14.31 5.47 4.88
C MET A 86 -14.47 5.30 6.41
N LEU A 87 -15.04 6.28 7.08
CA LEU A 87 -15.43 6.16 8.50
C LEU A 87 -16.61 5.21 8.70
N SER A 88 -17.54 5.14 7.73
CA SER A 88 -18.67 4.21 7.77
C SER A 88 -18.28 2.76 7.43
N PHE A 89 -17.10 2.52 6.88
CA PHE A 89 -16.62 1.16 6.61
C PHE A 89 -16.28 0.43 7.92
N SER A 90 -15.72 1.13 8.91
CA SER A 90 -15.51 0.57 10.25
C SER A 90 -16.87 0.29 10.94
N ASP A 91 -17.84 1.16 10.80
CA ASP A 91 -19.19 0.99 11.36
C ASP A 91 -19.98 -0.15 10.68
N LYS A 92 -19.79 -0.36 9.37
CA LYS A 92 -20.48 -1.44 8.63
C LYS A 92 -19.95 -2.84 8.95
N TYR A 93 -18.71 -2.98 9.42
CA TYR A 93 -18.13 -4.28 9.78
C TYR A 93 -18.12 -4.56 11.30
N LEU A 94 -18.25 -3.53 12.16
CA LEU A 94 -18.29 -3.67 13.61
C LEU A 94 -19.70 -3.53 14.20
N GLY A 95 -20.63 -2.93 13.46
CA GLY A 95 -22.04 -2.83 13.84
C GLY A 95 -22.77 -4.14 13.67
N GLY A 96 -22.98 -4.82 14.80
CA GLY A 96 -23.53 -6.15 14.91
C GLY A 96 -24.86 -6.42 14.22
N SER A 97 -24.96 -7.68 13.81
CA SER A 97 -26.15 -8.51 13.67
C SER A 97 -27.27 -8.08 12.71
N LYS A 98 -27.46 -8.98 11.82
CA LYS A 98 -28.64 -9.44 11.07
C LYS A 98 -28.69 -9.12 9.59
N SER A 99 -28.62 -10.24 8.94
CA SER A 99 -29.32 -10.69 7.74
C SER A 99 -28.66 -10.54 6.39
N THR A 100 -28.67 -11.71 5.82
CA THR A 100 -28.74 -12.16 4.44
C THR A 100 -27.44 -12.39 3.70
N LYS A 101 -27.25 -13.70 3.50
CA LYS A 101 -26.37 -14.32 2.52
C LYS A 101 -26.52 -13.65 1.15
N SER A 102 -25.45 -13.12 0.61
CA SER A 102 -25.21 -13.12 -0.83
C SER A 102 -23.76 -12.79 -1.16
N ASP A 103 -23.13 -13.68 -1.90
CA ASP A 103 -21.96 -13.55 -2.77
C ASP A 103 -20.73 -12.75 -2.32
N GLY A 104 -19.64 -13.48 -2.11
CA GLY A 104 -18.31 -13.05 -1.74
C GLY A 104 -17.53 -12.29 -2.84
N SER A 105 -18.15 -11.34 -3.53
CA SER A 105 -17.50 -10.56 -4.60
C SER A 105 -17.76 -9.04 -4.54
N LYS A 106 -18.47 -8.53 -3.54
CA LYS A 106 -18.95 -7.14 -3.54
C LYS A 106 -18.03 -6.10 -2.86
N GLY A 107 -16.93 -6.48 -2.25
CA GLY A 107 -16.05 -5.54 -1.53
C GLY A 107 -15.21 -4.61 -2.43
N MET A 108 -14.94 -4.98 -3.69
CA MET A 108 -14.11 -4.19 -4.61
C MET A 108 -14.88 -3.55 -5.77
N ALA A 109 -16.17 -3.80 -5.90
CA ALA A 109 -16.97 -3.39 -7.07
C ALA A 109 -17.58 -1.98 -6.97
N SER A 110 -17.47 -1.29 -5.82
CA SER A 110 -18.10 0.02 -5.61
C SER A 110 -17.15 1.22 -5.75
N THR A 111 -15.85 1.01 -5.87
CA THR A 111 -14.88 2.10 -6.03
C THR A 111 -14.65 2.35 -7.51
N ALA A 112 -15.00 3.55 -8.00
CA ALA A 112 -14.71 3.93 -9.37
C ALA A 112 -13.19 4.08 -9.53
N ARG A 113 -12.62 3.39 -10.53
CA ARG A 113 -11.20 3.45 -10.87
C ARG A 113 -11.02 4.09 -12.24
N ILE A 114 -10.09 5.00 -12.35
CA ILE A 114 -9.75 5.67 -13.60
C ILE A 114 -8.35 5.20 -14.01
N VAL A 115 -8.26 4.47 -15.12
CA VAL A 115 -7.00 3.95 -15.67
C VAL A 115 -6.92 4.33 -17.16
N PRO A 116 -5.88 5.06 -17.59
CA PRO A 116 -4.84 5.69 -16.80
C PRO A 116 -5.38 6.85 -15.94
N ALA A 117 -4.73 7.12 -14.81
CA ALA A 117 -5.06 8.25 -13.93
C ALA A 117 -4.96 9.59 -14.69
N PRO A 118 -5.91 10.54 -14.49
CA PRO A 118 -5.90 11.84 -15.15
C PRO A 118 -4.85 12.77 -14.48
N LEU A 119 -3.59 12.52 -14.78
CA LEU A 119 -2.42 13.22 -14.29
C LEU A 119 -1.66 13.87 -15.44
N THR A 120 -0.87 14.91 -15.15
CA THR A 120 0.08 15.42 -16.12
C THR A 120 1.22 14.43 -16.37
N ASP A 121 1.91 14.54 -17.49
CA ASP A 121 3.08 13.71 -17.80
C ASP A 121 4.17 13.83 -16.74
N GLU A 122 4.34 15.03 -16.16
CA GLU A 122 5.31 15.28 -15.09
C GLU A 122 4.92 14.53 -13.81
N GLN A 123 3.65 14.63 -13.40
CA GLN A 123 3.13 13.93 -12.23
C GLN A 123 3.23 12.41 -12.42
N THR A 124 2.87 11.92 -13.58
CA THR A 124 2.96 10.50 -13.94
C THR A 124 4.39 10.00 -13.82
N ARG A 125 5.36 10.69 -14.43
CA ARG A 125 6.78 10.33 -14.35
C ARG A 125 7.31 10.38 -12.93
N LEU A 126 6.94 11.39 -12.14
CA LEU A 126 7.34 11.52 -10.74
C LEU A 126 6.85 10.32 -9.92
N ILE A 127 5.56 9.98 -10.01
CA ILE A 127 4.97 8.88 -9.23
C ILE A 127 5.56 7.53 -9.65
N GLN A 128 5.73 7.30 -10.96
CA GLN A 128 6.39 6.08 -11.46
C GLN A 128 7.84 5.97 -10.98
N GLN A 129 8.56 7.09 -10.90
CA GLN A 129 9.93 7.12 -10.37
C GLN A 129 9.93 6.80 -8.87
N LEU A 130 9.09 7.45 -8.09
CA LEU A 130 8.93 7.18 -6.65
C LEU A 130 8.54 5.71 -6.39
N ALA A 131 7.66 5.14 -7.24
CA ALA A 131 7.29 3.74 -7.13
C ALA A 131 8.48 2.81 -7.35
N LYS A 132 9.30 3.04 -8.37
CA LYS A 132 10.51 2.27 -8.63
C LYS A 132 11.56 2.42 -7.53
N GLU A 133 11.72 3.62 -6.97
CA GLU A 133 12.63 3.87 -5.86
C GLU A 133 12.17 3.16 -4.58
N THR A 134 10.88 3.27 -4.24
CA THR A 134 10.27 2.56 -3.11
C THR A 134 10.47 1.05 -3.24
N PHE A 135 10.20 0.49 -4.43
CA PHE A 135 10.40 -0.91 -4.74
C PHE A 135 11.83 -1.38 -4.46
N ARG A 136 12.83 -0.61 -4.92
CA ARG A 136 14.26 -0.94 -4.74
C ARG A 136 14.72 -0.80 -3.30
N VAL A 137 14.37 0.30 -2.64
CA VAL A 137 14.77 0.58 -1.24
C VAL A 137 14.26 -0.47 -0.29
N LEU A 138 13.05 -0.99 -0.53
CA LEU A 138 12.45 -2.06 0.27
C LEU A 138 12.96 -3.47 -0.12
N GLY A 139 13.85 -3.59 -1.11
CA GLY A 139 14.37 -4.88 -1.56
C GLY A 139 13.32 -5.81 -2.16
N THR A 140 12.28 -5.24 -2.75
CA THR A 140 11.15 -6.00 -3.32
C THR A 140 11.59 -6.77 -4.57
N SER A 141 10.95 -7.91 -4.83
CA SER A 141 11.16 -8.74 -6.03
C SER A 141 9.84 -9.35 -6.48
N GLY A 142 9.64 -9.46 -7.78
CA GLY A 142 8.37 -9.92 -8.37
C GLY A 142 7.45 -8.75 -8.69
N VAL A 143 6.20 -8.79 -8.26
CA VAL A 143 5.21 -7.73 -8.46
C VAL A 143 4.78 -7.15 -7.11
N CYS A 144 4.58 -5.84 -7.07
CA CYS A 144 3.88 -5.16 -5.98
C CYS A 144 2.99 -4.05 -6.54
N ARG A 145 2.10 -3.51 -5.70
CA ARG A 145 1.40 -2.25 -5.94
C ARG A 145 1.76 -1.29 -4.81
N ILE A 146 2.15 -0.10 -5.18
CA ILE A 146 2.47 0.98 -4.25
C ILE A 146 1.36 2.01 -4.38
N ASP A 147 0.77 2.33 -3.25
CA ASP A 147 -0.35 3.23 -3.14
C ASP A 147 0.15 4.57 -2.61
N PHE A 148 -0.21 5.65 -3.30
CA PHE A 148 0.22 7.02 -3.03
C PHE A 148 -0.96 7.88 -2.64
N LEU A 149 -0.73 8.83 -1.74
CA LEU A 149 -1.64 9.93 -1.48
C LEU A 149 -1.07 11.20 -2.11
N MET A 150 -1.84 11.83 -2.96
CA MET A 150 -1.50 13.13 -3.53
C MET A 150 -2.41 14.18 -2.92
N ASP A 151 -1.82 15.21 -2.32
CA ASP A 151 -2.54 16.41 -1.90
C ASP A 151 -3.09 17.12 -3.14
N ALA A 152 -4.41 17.28 -3.22
CA ALA A 152 -5.04 17.81 -4.42
C ALA A 152 -4.77 19.30 -4.65
N ASP A 153 -4.40 20.06 -3.59
CA ASP A 153 -4.08 21.50 -3.67
C ASP A 153 -2.59 21.71 -3.97
N THR A 154 -1.73 21.16 -3.12
CA THR A 154 -0.28 21.39 -3.22
C THR A 154 0.42 20.48 -4.24
N LYS A 155 -0.26 19.45 -4.73
CA LYS A 155 0.27 18.40 -5.62
C LYS A 155 1.42 17.59 -5.02
N LYS A 156 1.67 17.70 -3.71
CA LYS A 156 2.66 16.86 -3.02
C LYS A 156 2.21 15.40 -3.02
N VAL A 157 3.15 14.50 -3.28
CA VAL A 157 2.93 13.06 -3.34
C VAL A 157 3.61 12.41 -2.15
N TYR A 158 2.89 11.51 -1.49
CA TYR A 158 3.36 10.74 -0.35
C TYR A 158 3.20 9.25 -0.65
N VAL A 159 4.22 8.45 -0.35
CA VAL A 159 4.09 6.98 -0.35
C VAL A 159 3.24 6.61 0.86
N ASN A 160 2.13 5.94 0.64
CA ASN A 160 1.23 5.49 1.70
C ASN A 160 1.54 4.07 2.15
N GLU A 161 1.43 3.10 1.23
CA GLU A 161 1.68 1.71 1.55
C GLU A 161 2.21 0.92 0.35
N ILE A 162 2.79 -0.26 0.63
CA ILE A 162 3.18 -1.23 -0.37
C ILE A 162 2.38 -2.52 -0.19
N ASN A 163 1.73 -2.96 -1.26
CA ASN A 163 1.02 -4.23 -1.33
C ASN A 163 1.91 -5.25 -2.05
N THR A 164 2.55 -6.14 -1.30
CA THR A 164 3.52 -7.11 -1.84
C THR A 164 2.86 -8.27 -2.59
N ILE A 165 1.57 -8.50 -2.37
CA ILE A 165 0.74 -9.45 -3.13
C ILE A 165 -0.57 -8.75 -3.49
N PRO A 166 -0.54 -7.83 -4.48
CA PRO A 166 -1.74 -7.08 -4.83
C PRO A 166 -2.82 -8.00 -5.42
N GLY A 167 -4.08 -7.65 -5.18
CA GLY A 167 -5.22 -8.38 -5.74
C GLY A 167 -5.09 -8.53 -7.25
N SER A 168 -5.33 -9.74 -7.77
CA SER A 168 -5.15 -10.10 -9.18
C SER A 168 -3.76 -9.74 -9.74
N LEU A 169 -2.73 -9.67 -8.88
CA LEU A 169 -1.37 -9.23 -9.21
C LEU A 169 -1.31 -7.84 -9.86
N ALA A 170 -2.33 -7.01 -9.62
CA ALA A 170 -2.55 -5.71 -10.27
C ALA A 170 -2.50 -5.80 -11.81
N PHE A 171 -2.89 -6.94 -12.38
CA PHE A 171 -2.81 -7.24 -13.81
C PHE A 171 -3.49 -6.18 -14.68
N TYR A 172 -4.61 -5.63 -14.24
CA TYR A 172 -5.36 -4.63 -14.99
C TYR A 172 -4.53 -3.36 -15.31
N LEU A 173 -3.55 -3.00 -14.48
CA LEU A 173 -2.63 -1.91 -14.74
C LEU A 173 -1.61 -2.26 -15.83
N TRP A 174 -1.19 -3.52 -15.86
CA TRP A 174 -0.27 -4.04 -16.87
C TRP A 174 -0.96 -4.21 -18.22
N GLN A 175 -2.20 -4.69 -18.21
CA GLN A 175 -3.01 -4.78 -19.42
C GLN A 175 -3.22 -3.41 -20.07
N ALA A 176 -3.51 -2.39 -19.26
CA ALA A 176 -3.61 -1.00 -19.74
C ALA A 176 -2.26 -0.44 -20.23
N ALA A 177 -1.13 -1.00 -19.78
CA ALA A 177 0.22 -0.71 -20.29
C ALA A 177 0.59 -1.53 -21.54
N GLY A 178 -0.31 -2.38 -22.05
CA GLY A 178 -0.07 -3.22 -23.23
C GLY A 178 0.61 -4.56 -22.93
N VAL A 179 0.73 -4.96 -21.65
CA VAL A 179 1.31 -6.26 -21.25
C VAL A 179 0.19 -7.26 -21.03
N SER A 180 0.23 -8.38 -21.75
CA SER A 180 -0.74 -9.46 -21.59
C SER A 180 -0.56 -10.20 -20.25
N PHE A 181 -1.60 -10.93 -19.82
CA PHE A 181 -1.52 -11.74 -18.60
C PHE A 181 -0.42 -12.81 -18.70
N SER A 182 -0.29 -13.47 -19.85
CA SER A 182 0.76 -14.47 -20.06
C SER A 182 2.16 -13.87 -19.94
N GLU A 183 2.42 -12.73 -20.58
CA GLU A 183 3.72 -12.04 -20.48
C GLU A 183 4.04 -11.63 -19.04
N LEU A 184 3.04 -11.16 -18.28
CA LEU A 184 3.25 -10.84 -16.86
C LEU A 184 3.61 -12.12 -16.08
N MET A 185 2.90 -13.23 -16.31
CA MET A 185 3.18 -14.49 -15.61
C MET A 185 4.56 -15.05 -15.96
N ASP A 186 4.93 -15.07 -17.24
CA ASP A 186 6.25 -15.48 -17.69
C ASP A 186 7.35 -14.64 -17.00
N LYS A 187 7.15 -13.33 -16.94
CA LYS A 187 8.09 -12.43 -16.28
C LYS A 187 8.24 -12.72 -14.78
N LEU A 188 7.16 -13.01 -14.09
CA LEU A 188 7.20 -13.35 -12.66
C LEU A 188 7.91 -14.67 -12.41
N VAL A 189 7.70 -15.67 -13.27
CA VAL A 189 8.41 -16.96 -13.21
C VAL A 189 9.90 -16.77 -13.47
N GLU A 190 10.29 -16.00 -14.50
CA GLU A 190 11.69 -15.68 -14.78
C GLU A 190 12.38 -15.03 -13.57
N LEU A 191 11.73 -14.00 -12.96
CA LEU A 191 12.26 -13.32 -11.79
C LEU A 191 12.44 -14.26 -10.59
N ALA A 192 11.50 -15.18 -10.39
CA ALA A 192 11.59 -16.17 -9.31
C ALA A 192 12.75 -17.15 -9.53
N LEU A 193 12.92 -17.66 -10.76
CA LEU A 193 14.02 -18.56 -11.12
C LEU A 193 15.38 -17.86 -11.02
N ASP A 194 15.46 -16.61 -11.46
CA ASP A 194 16.70 -15.82 -11.35
C ASP A 194 17.07 -15.52 -9.90
N ARG A 195 16.06 -15.20 -9.07
CA ARG A 195 16.27 -15.03 -7.63
C ARG A 195 16.80 -16.32 -6.99
N GLU A 196 16.22 -17.48 -7.32
CA GLU A 196 16.68 -18.75 -6.78
C GLU A 196 18.09 -19.12 -7.28
N ARG A 197 18.41 -18.89 -8.57
CA ARG A 197 19.77 -19.07 -9.11
C ARG A 197 20.80 -18.19 -8.39
N ARG A 198 20.45 -16.97 -8.00
CA ARG A 198 21.33 -16.10 -7.22
C ARG A 198 21.47 -16.58 -5.78
N ARG A 199 20.36 -16.97 -5.16
CA ARG A 199 20.33 -17.47 -3.78
C ARG A 199 21.11 -18.77 -3.61
N SER A 200 20.98 -19.71 -4.52
CA SER A 200 21.67 -20.99 -4.46
C SER A 200 23.20 -20.88 -4.55
N LYS A 201 23.73 -19.74 -5.02
CA LYS A 201 25.17 -19.45 -5.05
C LYS A 201 25.68 -18.79 -3.75
N MET A 202 24.79 -18.47 -2.81
CA MET A 202 25.17 -17.86 -1.54
C MET A 202 25.48 -18.94 -0.49
N THR A 203 26.47 -18.69 0.35
CA THR A 203 26.78 -19.53 1.50
C THR A 203 25.98 -19.03 2.72
N PHE A 204 25.01 -19.82 3.18
CA PHE A 204 24.17 -19.48 4.33
C PHE A 204 24.66 -20.05 5.66
N SER A 205 25.61 -20.98 5.64
CA SER A 205 26.24 -21.56 6.81
C SER A 205 27.73 -21.74 6.56
N TYR A 206 28.52 -21.51 7.58
CA TYR A 206 29.95 -21.81 7.58
C TYR A 206 30.32 -22.37 8.96
N GLU A 207 31.21 -23.36 8.95
CA GLU A 207 31.75 -23.90 10.19
C GLU A 207 32.73 -22.92 10.80
N THR A 208 32.44 -22.40 11.98
CA THR A 208 33.41 -21.62 12.77
C THR A 208 33.60 -22.31 14.10
N ASN A 209 34.86 -22.58 14.42
CA ASN A 209 35.29 -23.07 15.72
C ASN A 209 35.62 -21.91 16.68
N ILE A 210 34.73 -20.92 16.81
CA ILE A 210 34.96 -19.75 17.68
C ILE A 210 35.02 -20.15 19.16
N LEU A 211 34.49 -21.32 19.52
CA LEU A 211 34.42 -21.81 20.90
C LEU A 211 35.39 -22.95 21.22
N SER A 212 36.32 -23.29 20.33
CA SER A 212 37.34 -24.32 20.55
C SER A 212 38.69 -23.71 20.80
N ASN A 213 38.83 -22.92 21.88
CA ASN A 213 40.08 -22.57 22.58
C ASN A 213 39.81 -22.61 24.06
#